data_c0258c7f9e5258500a4caf4aa6579757
#
_entry.id   c0258c7f9e5258500a4caf4aa6579757
#
_cell.length_a   1.000
_cell.length_b   1.000
_cell.length_c   1.000
_cell.angle_alpha   90.00
_cell.angle_beta   90.00
_cell.angle_gamma   90.00
#
_symmetry.space_group_name_H-M   'P 1'
#
loop_
_entity.id
_entity.type
_entity.pdbx_description
1 polymer ?
#
loop_
_entity_poly.entity_id
_entity_poly.type
_entity_poly.pdbx_seq_one_letter_code
_entity_poly.pdbx_strand_id
1 'polypeptide(L)'
;MKLALPPVKPRALSVRRIPAAAPALATALGLPPGRRALGIITATSDDALFAALDQGTKASPAEVVYAKSFYAGSGYPSGPLSGECIGIYAGADPAEVDAALDACLAYLENEAWFYAVQLSAASQQPVLFFPHVIASLGRYLAPLADAPVGSAMAYLIAPPLESIVGVDAACKVAPVRLAKWFGPPSETNFGGGYLVGDQASCEAAARAFASAVIDVCQAPLHTRAARGAGELGPAARESAGAAPAGKFQALDTGERFAVKPDHLTHLIDDATLVPKTHPRIVARGKMDLLQSAILDAQATADVEEARGLVGELGELLELARAMVGAEVTGKPLPPPTLFGMAADELRDATHHTYERYGVPFMYPDVRQGPLVAKLNLARGIAREAEVALLQAFAPETGGPTAAPTRPDLCLAANRLSSALYLLACKYVGGLYDGNRRPKGPVRGWRPPPR
;
A
#
# COMPACT_ATOMS: atom_id res chain seq x y z
N MET A 1 19.19 -12.22 16.47
CA MET A 1 20.39 -11.36 16.25
C MET A 1 20.04 -9.95 16.72
N LYS A 2 20.85 -9.31 17.57
CA LYS A 2 20.64 -7.90 18.00
C LYS A 2 21.63 -7.02 17.29
N LEU A 3 21.14 -6.03 16.53
CA LEU A 3 21.98 -5.03 15.85
C LEU A 3 22.26 -3.85 16.77
N ALA A 4 23.37 -3.14 16.52
CA ALA A 4 23.69 -1.88 17.20
C ALA A 4 22.88 -0.68 16.63
N LEU A 5 21.61 -0.93 16.29
CA LEU A 5 20.68 0.06 15.76
C LEU A 5 19.47 0.18 16.69
N PRO A 6 18.75 1.31 16.67
CA PRO A 6 17.52 1.46 17.43
C PRO A 6 16.50 0.39 17.04
N PRO A 7 16.04 -0.46 17.99
CA PRO A 7 14.98 -1.41 17.70
C PRO A 7 13.62 -0.71 17.65
N VAL A 8 12.81 -1.10 16.70
CA VAL A 8 11.40 -0.71 16.60
C VAL A 8 10.58 -1.92 17.00
N LYS A 9 10.05 -1.87 18.23
CA LYS A 9 9.29 -2.97 18.81
C LYS A 9 7.85 -2.93 18.31
N PRO A 10 7.34 -4.01 17.72
CA PRO A 10 5.93 -4.14 17.40
C PRO A 10 5.11 -4.22 18.69
N ARG A 11 3.83 -3.88 18.61
CA ARG A 11 2.91 -3.94 19.75
C ARG A 11 1.68 -4.75 19.38
N ALA A 12 1.25 -5.63 20.28
CA ALA A 12 -0.09 -6.17 20.25
C ALA A 12 -1.07 -5.03 20.56
N LEU A 13 -2.12 -4.90 19.77
CA LEU A 13 -3.13 -3.86 19.91
C LEU A 13 -4.40 -4.38 20.56
N SER A 14 -4.79 -5.60 20.25
CA SER A 14 -5.93 -6.26 20.85
C SER A 14 -5.70 -7.77 20.92
N VAL A 15 -6.10 -8.38 22.03
CA VAL A 15 -6.16 -9.82 22.21
C VAL A 15 -7.53 -10.19 22.72
N ARG A 16 -8.15 -11.21 22.14
CA ARG A 16 -9.45 -11.72 22.54
C ARG A 16 -9.49 -13.25 22.49
N ARG A 17 -10.26 -13.82 23.38
CA ARG A 17 -10.51 -15.27 23.49
C ARG A 17 -11.98 -15.55 23.23
N ILE A 18 -12.23 -16.60 22.49
CA ILE A 18 -13.56 -17.18 22.32
C ILE A 18 -13.46 -18.63 22.81
N PRO A 19 -13.96 -18.96 24.01
CA PRO A 19 -13.79 -20.31 24.59
C PRO A 19 -14.41 -21.41 23.71
N ALA A 20 -15.50 -21.11 23.00
CA ALA A 20 -16.13 -22.03 22.08
C ALA A 20 -16.80 -21.25 20.94
N ALA A 21 -16.20 -21.23 19.78
CA ALA A 21 -16.74 -20.58 18.60
C ALA A 21 -18.12 -21.12 18.23
N ALA A 22 -19.03 -20.23 17.86
CA ALA A 22 -20.34 -20.63 17.33
C ALA A 22 -20.16 -21.50 16.08
N PRO A 23 -21.01 -22.52 15.83
CA PRO A 23 -20.87 -23.44 14.71
C PRO A 23 -20.73 -22.73 13.35
N ALA A 24 -21.50 -21.69 13.11
CA ALA A 24 -21.44 -20.91 11.87
C ALA A 24 -20.08 -20.22 11.68
N LEU A 25 -19.49 -19.65 12.77
CA LEU A 25 -18.17 -19.04 12.72
C LEU A 25 -17.07 -20.10 12.53
N ALA A 26 -17.19 -21.25 13.20
CA ALA A 26 -16.26 -22.37 13.05
C ALA A 26 -16.21 -22.85 11.60
N THR A 27 -17.37 -23.01 10.96
CA THR A 27 -17.47 -23.35 9.53
C THR A 27 -16.87 -22.27 8.64
N ALA A 28 -17.16 -21.00 8.90
CA ALA A 28 -16.66 -19.89 8.08
C ALA A 28 -15.14 -19.73 8.14
N LEU A 29 -14.53 -20.05 9.30
CA LEU A 29 -13.08 -20.03 9.49
C LEU A 29 -12.40 -21.35 9.05
N GLY A 30 -13.17 -22.38 8.68
CA GLY A 30 -12.63 -23.70 8.31
C GLY A 30 -11.89 -24.38 9.45
N LEU A 31 -12.41 -24.27 10.69
CA LEU A 31 -11.71 -24.79 11.87
C LEU A 31 -11.54 -26.30 11.79
N PRO A 32 -10.36 -26.84 12.18
CA PRO A 32 -10.16 -28.28 12.28
C PRO A 32 -11.16 -28.93 13.25
N PRO A 33 -11.56 -30.20 13.02
CA PRO A 33 -12.47 -30.92 13.91
C PRO A 33 -12.00 -30.87 15.37
N GLY A 34 -12.91 -30.57 16.28
CA GLY A 34 -12.61 -30.53 17.72
C GLY A 34 -11.92 -29.23 18.21
N ARG A 35 -11.48 -28.35 17.33
CA ARG A 35 -10.80 -27.09 17.70
C ARG A 35 -11.74 -25.92 17.62
N ARG A 36 -12.42 -25.60 18.71
CA ARG A 36 -13.41 -24.50 18.78
C ARG A 36 -13.03 -23.34 19.70
N ALA A 37 -11.99 -23.50 20.52
CA ALA A 37 -11.42 -22.40 21.27
C ALA A 37 -10.59 -21.53 20.35
N LEU A 38 -10.82 -20.19 20.35
CA LEU A 38 -10.08 -19.26 19.50
C LEU A 38 -9.33 -18.23 20.34
N GLY A 39 -8.11 -17.91 19.90
CA GLY A 39 -7.32 -16.77 20.35
C GLY A 39 -7.05 -15.83 19.20
N ILE A 40 -7.48 -14.57 19.32
CA ILE A 40 -7.42 -13.57 18.28
C ILE A 40 -6.47 -12.47 18.73
N ILE A 41 -5.54 -12.09 17.87
CA ILE A 41 -4.57 -11.03 18.12
C ILE A 41 -4.45 -10.09 16.90
N THR A 42 -4.37 -8.79 17.16
CA THR A 42 -3.99 -7.77 16.19
C THR A 42 -2.71 -7.07 16.63
N ALA A 43 -1.89 -6.62 15.69
CA ALA A 43 -0.60 -6.00 15.98
C ALA A 43 -0.26 -4.87 15.00
N THR A 44 0.76 -4.09 15.35
CA THR A 44 1.26 -2.96 14.56
C THR A 44 2.19 -3.38 13.41
N SER A 45 2.56 -4.66 13.31
CA SER A 45 3.44 -5.18 12.25
C SER A 45 3.06 -6.62 11.93
N ASP A 46 2.87 -6.91 10.66
CA ASP A 46 2.49 -8.23 10.15
C ASP A 46 3.64 -9.24 10.21
N ASP A 47 4.81 -8.93 9.66
CA ASP A 47 5.94 -9.85 9.63
C ASP A 47 6.38 -10.28 11.03
N ALA A 48 6.41 -9.34 11.97
CA ALA A 48 6.72 -9.63 13.36
C ALA A 48 5.63 -10.49 14.01
N LEU A 49 4.35 -10.23 13.72
CA LEU A 49 3.25 -11.07 14.24
C LEU A 49 3.30 -12.45 13.63
N PHE A 50 3.58 -12.63 12.34
CA PHE A 50 3.65 -13.94 11.71
C PHE A 50 4.79 -14.79 12.31
N ALA A 51 5.95 -14.18 12.60
CA ALA A 51 7.02 -14.84 13.33
C ALA A 51 6.59 -15.24 14.76
N ALA A 52 5.86 -14.37 15.45
CA ALA A 52 5.35 -14.62 16.79
C ALA A 52 4.22 -15.69 16.82
N LEU A 53 3.34 -15.71 15.81
CA LEU A 53 2.32 -16.74 15.66
C LEU A 53 2.96 -18.14 15.50
N ASP A 54 4.04 -18.23 14.75
CA ASP A 54 4.79 -19.50 14.62
C ASP A 54 5.33 -19.97 15.96
N GLN A 55 5.83 -19.04 16.79
CA GLN A 55 6.31 -19.37 18.14
C GLN A 55 5.21 -19.95 19.03
N GLY A 56 3.97 -19.40 18.94
CA GLY A 56 2.82 -19.94 19.66
C GLY A 56 2.53 -21.40 19.29
N THR A 57 2.74 -21.80 18.03
CA THR A 57 2.55 -23.20 17.60
C THR A 57 3.60 -24.17 18.16
N LYS A 58 4.71 -23.68 18.68
CA LYS A 58 5.74 -24.49 19.36
C LYS A 58 5.43 -24.70 20.84
N ALA A 59 4.78 -23.72 21.45
CA ALA A 59 4.42 -23.75 22.86
C ALA A 59 3.12 -24.53 23.16
N SER A 60 2.27 -24.75 22.14
CA SER A 60 0.94 -25.32 22.30
C SER A 60 0.54 -26.13 21.05
N PRO A 61 -0.34 -27.15 21.19
CA PRO A 61 -0.96 -27.82 20.04
C PRO A 61 -1.86 -26.95 19.20
N ALA A 62 -2.22 -25.71 19.64
CA ALA A 62 -3.05 -24.80 18.90
C ALA A 62 -2.48 -24.52 17.50
N GLU A 63 -3.37 -24.36 16.52
CA GLU A 63 -3.01 -24.12 15.13
C GLU A 63 -3.37 -22.68 14.72
N VAL A 64 -2.56 -22.06 13.88
CA VAL A 64 -2.89 -20.79 13.24
C VAL A 64 -3.86 -21.10 12.10
N VAL A 65 -5.13 -20.72 12.26
CA VAL A 65 -6.19 -20.97 11.28
C VAL A 65 -6.48 -19.78 10.39
N TYR A 66 -6.04 -18.59 10.81
CA TYR A 66 -6.19 -17.39 10.03
C TYR A 66 -5.06 -16.42 10.35
N ALA A 67 -4.39 -15.94 9.34
CA ALA A 67 -3.42 -14.85 9.48
C ALA A 67 -3.45 -14.01 8.20
N LYS A 68 -3.68 -12.71 8.36
CA LYS A 68 -3.79 -11.77 7.25
C LYS A 68 -3.10 -10.46 7.58
N SER A 69 -2.29 -10.01 6.62
CA SER A 69 -1.87 -8.64 6.52
C SER A 69 -2.96 -7.82 5.84
N PHE A 70 -3.12 -6.57 6.25
CA PHE A 70 -4.02 -5.64 5.60
C PHE A 70 -3.35 -4.26 5.53
N TYR A 71 -3.59 -3.58 4.43
CA TYR A 71 -2.94 -2.32 4.14
C TYR A 71 -3.39 -1.22 5.10
N ALA A 72 -2.55 -0.90 6.09
CA ALA A 72 -2.81 0.17 7.05
C ALA A 72 -2.52 1.57 6.48
N GLY A 73 -1.83 1.66 5.34
CA GLY A 73 -1.54 2.92 4.65
C GLY A 73 -2.70 3.51 3.87
N SER A 74 -3.88 2.91 3.91
CA SER A 74 -5.08 3.43 3.22
C SER A 74 -5.65 4.73 3.82
N GLY A 75 -5.09 5.24 4.92
CA GLY A 75 -5.60 6.40 5.64
C GLY A 75 -6.90 6.18 6.41
N TYR A 76 -7.48 4.99 6.29
CA TYR A 76 -8.73 4.60 6.96
C TYR A 76 -8.59 3.27 7.67
N PRO A 77 -7.75 3.16 8.71
CA PRO A 77 -7.76 1.96 9.55
C PRO A 77 -9.17 1.79 10.12
N SER A 78 -9.65 0.55 10.17
CA SER A 78 -10.99 0.24 10.70
C SER A 78 -11.15 0.62 12.18
N GLY A 79 -10.06 0.96 12.85
CA GLY A 79 -10.02 1.49 14.21
C GLY A 79 -8.61 1.40 14.81
N PRO A 80 -8.38 2.02 15.98
CA PRO A 80 -7.06 2.08 16.61
C PRO A 80 -6.55 0.72 17.09
N LEU A 81 -7.39 -0.30 17.15
CA LEU A 81 -7.06 -1.65 17.57
C LEU A 81 -6.85 -2.62 16.41
N SER A 82 -7.01 -2.19 15.15
CA SER A 82 -6.84 -3.07 13.98
C SER A 82 -5.36 -3.31 13.65
N GLY A 83 -4.53 -2.28 13.67
CA GLY A 83 -3.12 -2.37 13.27
C GLY A 83 -2.94 -2.73 11.79
N GLU A 84 -1.87 -3.46 11.49
CA GLU A 84 -1.54 -3.92 10.13
C GLU A 84 -1.91 -5.37 9.86
N CYS A 85 -2.25 -6.12 10.88
CA CYS A 85 -2.44 -7.56 10.75
C CYS A 85 -3.31 -8.16 11.86
N ILE A 86 -3.87 -9.32 11.54
CA ILE A 86 -4.62 -10.17 12.47
C ILE A 86 -4.11 -11.61 12.39
N GLY A 87 -4.04 -12.28 13.56
CA GLY A 87 -3.80 -13.70 13.68
C GLY A 87 -4.88 -14.37 14.52
N ILE A 88 -5.22 -15.62 14.18
CA ILE A 88 -6.18 -16.43 14.94
C ILE A 88 -5.62 -17.82 15.16
N TYR A 89 -5.49 -18.20 16.42
CA TYR A 89 -5.26 -19.59 16.84
C TYR A 89 -6.59 -20.32 17.05
N ALA A 90 -6.60 -21.61 16.73
CA ALA A 90 -7.65 -22.54 17.14
C ALA A 90 -7.06 -23.68 17.96
N GLY A 91 -7.65 -23.94 19.12
CA GLY A 91 -7.27 -25.02 20.04
C GLY A 91 -8.46 -25.90 20.38
N ALA A 92 -8.19 -27.06 20.95
CA ALA A 92 -9.21 -27.97 21.46
C ALA A 92 -9.89 -27.38 22.69
N ASP A 93 -9.16 -26.66 23.52
CA ASP A 93 -9.65 -25.99 24.70
C ASP A 93 -9.01 -24.59 24.88
N PRO A 94 -9.54 -23.77 25.80
CA PRO A 94 -8.99 -22.43 26.06
C PRO A 94 -7.54 -22.43 26.57
N ALA A 95 -7.08 -23.46 27.27
CA ALA A 95 -5.72 -23.49 27.83
C ALA A 95 -4.65 -23.67 26.71
N GLU A 96 -4.96 -24.44 25.67
CA GLU A 96 -4.10 -24.55 24.50
C GLU A 96 -3.94 -23.18 23.79
N VAL A 97 -5.03 -22.44 23.66
CA VAL A 97 -5.05 -21.12 23.04
C VAL A 97 -4.31 -20.11 23.90
N ASP A 98 -4.48 -20.16 25.21
CA ASP A 98 -3.79 -19.27 26.13
C ASP A 98 -2.27 -19.47 26.08
N ALA A 99 -1.80 -20.72 26.12
CA ALA A 99 -0.38 -21.03 25.99
C ALA A 99 0.21 -20.54 24.66
N ALA A 100 -0.54 -20.66 23.54
CA ALA A 100 -0.11 -20.13 22.24
C ALA A 100 -0.04 -18.60 22.24
N LEU A 101 -1.06 -17.92 22.78
CA LEU A 101 -1.10 -16.45 22.86
C LEU A 101 0.00 -15.89 23.76
N ASP A 102 0.24 -16.52 24.92
CA ASP A 102 1.28 -16.06 25.85
C ASP A 102 2.67 -16.17 25.22
N ALA A 103 2.98 -17.26 24.54
CA ALA A 103 4.24 -17.45 23.81
C ALA A 103 4.35 -16.46 22.61
N CYS A 104 3.27 -16.23 21.89
CA CYS A 104 3.20 -15.27 20.81
C CYS A 104 3.48 -13.84 21.31
N LEU A 105 2.82 -13.41 22.37
CA LEU A 105 3.01 -12.08 22.97
C LEU A 105 4.42 -11.90 23.49
N ALA A 106 4.96 -12.87 24.22
CA ALA A 106 6.33 -12.82 24.74
C ALA A 106 7.36 -12.71 23.61
N TYR A 107 7.17 -13.43 22.50
CA TYR A 107 8.07 -13.37 21.36
C TYR A 107 7.98 -12.05 20.61
N LEU A 108 6.75 -11.55 20.40
CA LEU A 108 6.51 -10.26 19.74
C LEU A 108 7.19 -9.11 20.51
N GLU A 109 7.12 -9.13 21.84
CA GLU A 109 7.69 -8.10 22.71
C GLU A 109 9.21 -8.17 22.80
N ASN A 110 9.81 -9.38 22.82
CA ASN A 110 11.21 -9.56 23.20
C ASN A 110 12.14 -9.95 22.05
N GLU A 111 11.64 -10.46 20.93
CA GLU A 111 12.47 -11.07 19.88
C GLU A 111 12.19 -10.53 18.48
N ALA A 112 10.93 -10.37 18.07
CA ALA A 112 10.54 -10.07 16.70
C ALA A 112 10.56 -8.55 16.43
N TRP A 113 11.76 -7.96 16.36
CA TRP A 113 11.91 -6.51 16.24
C TRP A 113 12.38 -6.09 14.86
N PHE A 114 11.80 -5.01 14.36
CA PHE A 114 12.37 -4.23 13.27
C PHE A 114 13.54 -3.37 13.79
N TYR A 115 14.35 -2.89 12.86
CA TYR A 115 15.40 -1.92 13.12
C TYR A 115 15.22 -0.70 12.26
N ALA A 116 15.69 0.45 12.74
CA ALA A 116 15.56 1.73 12.06
C ALA A 116 16.93 2.27 11.65
N VAL A 117 17.07 2.69 10.40
CA VAL A 117 18.23 3.43 9.91
C VAL A 117 17.81 4.84 9.54
N GLN A 118 18.41 5.84 10.16
CA GLN A 118 18.21 7.25 9.82
C GLN A 118 19.06 7.60 8.60
N LEU A 119 18.42 8.06 7.49
CA LEU A 119 19.12 8.41 6.25
C LEU A 119 19.97 9.67 6.42
N SER A 120 19.42 10.71 7.04
CA SER A 120 20.08 11.97 7.32
C SER A 120 19.35 12.71 8.44
N ALA A 121 19.96 13.75 9.01
CA ALA A 121 19.29 14.61 9.99
C ALA A 121 18.06 15.35 9.42
N ALA A 122 17.97 15.50 8.10
CA ALA A 122 16.86 16.14 7.41
C ALA A 122 15.72 15.16 7.05
N SER A 123 15.95 13.85 7.07
CA SER A 123 14.93 12.85 6.83
C SER A 123 14.02 12.70 8.05
N GLN A 124 12.72 12.96 7.87
CA GLN A 124 11.74 12.84 8.96
C GLN A 124 11.38 11.39 9.28
N GLN A 125 11.64 10.44 8.37
CA GLN A 125 11.29 9.03 8.56
C GLN A 125 12.52 8.13 8.41
N PRO A 126 12.77 7.21 9.35
CA PRO A 126 13.81 6.21 9.21
C PRO A 126 13.39 5.12 8.20
N VAL A 127 14.40 4.46 7.64
CA VAL A 127 14.18 3.21 6.91
C VAL A 127 14.04 2.07 7.92
N LEU A 128 12.93 1.35 7.84
CA LEU A 128 12.66 0.20 8.70
C LEU A 128 12.99 -1.10 7.96
N PHE A 129 13.57 -2.08 8.66
CA PHE A 129 13.84 -3.39 8.09
C PHE A 129 13.85 -4.49 9.17
N PHE A 130 13.59 -5.73 8.76
CA PHE A 130 13.41 -6.89 9.63
C PHE A 130 14.40 -8.00 9.26
N PRO A 131 15.60 -8.05 9.87
CA PRO A 131 16.62 -9.07 9.63
C PRO A 131 16.46 -10.18 10.68
N HIS A 132 15.33 -10.85 10.71
CA HIS A 132 14.97 -11.74 11.79
C HIS A 132 15.38 -13.18 11.50
N VAL A 133 15.94 -13.89 12.50
CA VAL A 133 16.31 -15.31 12.40
C VAL A 133 15.46 -16.11 13.36
N ILE A 134 14.73 -17.08 12.82
CA ILE A 134 13.97 -18.08 13.55
C ILE A 134 14.83 -19.34 13.58
N ALA A 135 15.37 -19.68 14.76
CA ALA A 135 16.28 -20.82 14.92
C ALA A 135 15.60 -22.17 14.68
N SER A 136 14.30 -22.25 14.90
CA SER A 136 13.51 -23.47 14.74
C SER A 136 12.10 -23.10 14.30
N LEU A 137 11.71 -23.42 13.08
CA LEU A 137 10.37 -23.20 12.55
C LEU A 137 9.33 -24.05 13.29
N GLY A 138 8.20 -23.43 13.59
CA GLY A 138 7.01 -24.09 14.09
C GLY A 138 6.11 -24.60 12.95
N ARG A 139 4.89 -25.01 13.33
CA ARG A 139 3.92 -25.57 12.38
C ARG A 139 3.26 -24.55 11.47
N TYR A 140 3.36 -23.26 11.78
CA TYR A 140 2.76 -22.20 10.94
C TYR A 140 3.67 -21.77 9.78
N LEU A 141 4.92 -21.44 10.05
CA LEU A 141 5.84 -20.96 9.01
C LEU A 141 6.54 -22.07 8.23
N ALA A 142 6.73 -23.26 8.80
CA ALA A 142 7.41 -24.34 8.11
C ALA A 142 6.78 -24.70 6.75
N PRO A 143 5.47 -24.92 6.62
CA PRO A 143 4.85 -25.17 5.32
C PRO A 143 4.90 -23.96 4.38
N LEU A 144 4.87 -22.72 4.91
CA LEU A 144 4.98 -21.50 4.09
C LEU A 144 6.38 -21.29 3.53
N ALA A 145 7.41 -21.84 4.21
CA ALA A 145 8.81 -21.81 3.78
C ALA A 145 9.23 -23.09 3.02
N ASP A 146 8.29 -23.99 2.74
CA ASP A 146 8.58 -25.31 2.14
C ASP A 146 9.77 -25.97 2.85
N ALA A 147 9.69 -26.09 4.18
CA ALA A 147 10.76 -26.61 5.04
C ALA A 147 10.18 -27.47 6.16
N PRO A 148 10.95 -28.47 6.66
CA PRO A 148 10.54 -29.21 7.83
C PRO A 148 10.37 -28.33 9.08
N VAL A 149 9.43 -28.72 9.96
CA VAL A 149 9.36 -28.17 11.31
C VAL A 149 10.70 -28.39 12.02
N GLY A 150 11.19 -27.35 12.70
CA GLY A 150 12.49 -27.39 13.36
C GLY A 150 13.65 -26.84 12.52
N SER A 151 13.46 -26.59 11.21
CA SER A 151 14.47 -25.93 10.37
C SER A 151 14.71 -24.50 10.83
N ALA A 152 15.93 -23.98 10.62
CA ALA A 152 16.20 -22.57 10.81
C ALA A 152 15.84 -21.76 9.54
N MET A 153 15.42 -20.52 9.74
CA MET A 153 15.03 -19.61 8.68
C MET A 153 15.42 -18.16 8.99
N ALA A 154 15.98 -17.47 8.02
CA ALA A 154 16.08 -16.01 8.05
C ALA A 154 14.83 -15.42 7.36
N TYR A 155 14.06 -14.62 8.10
CA TYR A 155 12.91 -13.86 7.63
C TYR A 155 13.38 -12.41 7.42
N LEU A 156 13.56 -12.03 6.17
CA LEU A 156 14.25 -10.82 5.78
C LEU A 156 13.28 -9.89 5.05
N ILE A 157 13.03 -8.71 5.61
CA ILE A 157 12.10 -7.72 5.06
C ILE A 157 12.75 -6.34 5.12
N ALA A 158 12.60 -5.58 4.04
CA ALA A 158 13.04 -4.20 3.93
C ALA A 158 12.21 -3.46 2.86
N PRO A 159 12.33 -2.13 2.72
CA PRO A 159 11.71 -1.41 1.61
C PRO A 159 12.14 -1.96 0.24
N PRO A 160 11.43 -1.62 -0.83
CA PRO A 160 11.52 -2.30 -2.12
C PRO A 160 12.92 -2.46 -2.70
N LEU A 161 13.74 -1.41 -2.74
CA LEU A 161 15.10 -1.48 -3.30
C LEU A 161 16.04 -2.21 -2.36
N GLU A 162 16.03 -1.82 -1.09
CA GLU A 162 16.86 -2.37 -0.02
C GLU A 162 16.65 -3.87 0.15
N SER A 163 15.41 -4.34 0.00
CA SER A 163 15.08 -5.75 0.10
C SER A 163 15.72 -6.60 -1.00
N ILE A 164 15.76 -6.07 -2.24
CA ILE A 164 16.36 -6.79 -3.38
C ILE A 164 17.87 -6.89 -3.19
N VAL A 165 18.54 -5.76 -2.88
CA VAL A 165 19.98 -5.71 -2.65
C VAL A 165 20.37 -6.57 -1.45
N GLY A 166 19.57 -6.49 -0.37
CA GLY A 166 19.78 -7.25 0.85
C GLY A 166 19.64 -8.77 0.66
N VAL A 167 18.60 -9.22 -0.04
CA VAL A 167 18.39 -10.66 -0.31
C VAL A 167 19.48 -11.22 -1.21
N ASP A 168 19.91 -10.46 -2.23
CA ASP A 168 21.05 -10.86 -3.08
C ASP A 168 22.33 -11.03 -2.25
N ALA A 169 22.64 -10.07 -1.39
CA ALA A 169 23.79 -10.15 -0.49
C ALA A 169 23.69 -11.34 0.47
N ALA A 170 22.51 -11.60 1.04
CA ALA A 170 22.26 -12.71 1.92
C ALA A 170 22.50 -14.06 1.23
N CYS A 171 22.00 -14.24 0.01
CA CYS A 171 22.16 -15.46 -0.77
C CYS A 171 23.61 -15.72 -1.21
N LYS A 172 24.44 -14.68 -1.31
CA LYS A 172 25.84 -14.80 -1.72
C LYS A 172 26.80 -15.14 -0.61
N VAL A 173 26.44 -14.85 0.65
CA VAL A 173 27.37 -14.97 1.78
C VAL A 173 27.26 -16.33 2.48
N ALA A 174 26.15 -17.03 2.35
CA ALA A 174 25.88 -18.26 3.07
C ALA A 174 25.10 -19.27 2.22
N PRO A 175 25.24 -20.57 2.45
CA PRO A 175 24.51 -21.62 1.76
C PRO A 175 23.06 -21.71 2.27
N VAL A 176 22.25 -20.72 1.88
CA VAL A 176 20.82 -20.65 2.18
C VAL A 176 20.00 -20.79 0.91
N ARG A 177 18.84 -21.41 1.02
CA ARG A 177 17.86 -21.51 -0.07
C ARG A 177 16.83 -20.41 0.08
N LEU A 178 16.62 -19.60 -0.95
CA LEU A 178 15.49 -18.67 -1.03
C LEU A 178 14.21 -19.52 -1.20
N ALA A 179 13.52 -19.76 -0.09
CA ALA A 179 12.35 -20.62 -0.04
C ALA A 179 11.09 -19.88 -0.52
N LYS A 180 11.00 -18.60 -0.21
CA LYS A 180 9.90 -17.73 -0.66
C LYS A 180 10.40 -16.34 -0.93
N TRP A 181 10.00 -15.77 -2.05
CA TRP A 181 10.25 -14.41 -2.43
C TRP A 181 9.00 -13.56 -2.25
N PHE A 182 9.16 -12.43 -1.57
CA PHE A 182 8.13 -11.40 -1.49
C PHE A 182 8.55 -10.25 -2.41
N GLY A 183 8.04 -10.29 -3.64
CA GLY A 183 8.31 -9.26 -4.63
C GLY A 183 7.70 -7.92 -4.21
N PRO A 184 8.48 -6.83 -4.15
CA PRO A 184 7.94 -5.52 -3.83
C PRO A 184 7.10 -4.94 -5.00
N PRO A 185 6.03 -4.16 -4.69
CA PRO A 185 5.54 -3.93 -3.35
C PRO A 185 4.64 -5.07 -2.86
N SER A 186 4.80 -5.44 -1.57
CA SER A 186 3.83 -6.29 -0.86
C SER A 186 2.64 -5.45 -0.37
N GLU A 187 1.72 -6.07 0.39
CA GLU A 187 0.57 -5.39 0.99
C GLU A 187 0.97 -4.23 1.91
N THR A 188 2.18 -4.26 2.48
CA THR A 188 2.72 -3.23 3.37
C THR A 188 3.81 -2.37 2.71
N ASN A 189 3.99 -2.44 1.39
CA ASN A 189 5.01 -1.75 0.61
C ASN A 189 6.46 -2.17 0.92
N PHE A 190 6.66 -3.33 1.52
CA PHE A 190 7.95 -3.96 1.74
C PHE A 190 8.22 -5.05 0.71
N GLY A 191 9.41 -5.61 0.74
CA GLY A 191 9.80 -6.80 0.01
C GLY A 191 10.80 -7.61 0.81
N GLY A 192 11.18 -8.79 0.31
CA GLY A 192 12.13 -9.65 0.99
C GLY A 192 11.91 -11.13 0.76
N GLY A 193 12.10 -11.96 1.78
CA GLY A 193 11.87 -13.39 1.61
C GLY A 193 12.21 -14.26 2.82
N TYR A 194 11.92 -15.53 2.66
CA TYR A 194 12.33 -16.61 3.56
C TYR A 194 13.56 -17.31 3.00
N LEU A 195 14.65 -17.31 3.77
CA LEU A 195 15.87 -18.02 3.42
C LEU A 195 16.08 -19.16 4.44
N VAL A 196 16.05 -20.39 3.95
CA VAL A 196 16.17 -21.62 4.78
C VAL A 196 17.58 -22.18 4.66
N GLY A 197 18.16 -22.56 5.80
CA GLY A 197 19.49 -23.15 5.91
C GLY A 197 19.72 -23.68 7.32
N ASP A 198 20.97 -23.97 7.68
CA ASP A 198 21.32 -24.14 9.09
C ASP A 198 21.30 -22.80 9.83
N GLN A 199 21.29 -22.83 11.16
CA GLN A 199 21.19 -21.64 11.98
C GLN A 199 22.34 -20.64 11.70
N ALA A 200 23.58 -21.11 11.58
CA ALA A 200 24.75 -20.27 11.36
C ALA A 200 24.68 -19.58 9.98
N SER A 201 24.23 -20.31 8.95
CA SER A 201 23.99 -19.78 7.61
C SER A 201 22.87 -18.74 7.60
N CYS A 202 21.75 -18.98 8.29
CA CYS A 202 20.66 -18.01 8.42
C CYS A 202 21.09 -16.74 9.16
N GLU A 203 21.91 -16.87 10.21
CA GLU A 203 22.47 -15.72 10.90
C GLU A 203 23.47 -14.93 10.05
N ALA A 204 24.32 -15.61 9.27
CA ALA A 204 25.23 -14.95 8.33
C ALA A 204 24.45 -14.22 7.22
N ALA A 205 23.43 -14.85 6.66
CA ALA A 205 22.53 -14.26 5.69
C ALA A 205 21.83 -13.01 6.23
N ALA A 206 21.29 -13.07 7.45
CA ALA A 206 20.62 -11.93 8.09
C ALA A 206 21.59 -10.77 8.39
N ARG A 207 22.84 -11.06 8.76
CA ARG A 207 23.86 -10.01 8.93
C ARG A 207 24.22 -9.36 7.60
N ALA A 208 24.40 -10.14 6.53
CA ALA A 208 24.69 -9.61 5.20
C ALA A 208 23.54 -8.76 4.67
N PHE A 209 22.31 -9.22 4.85
CA PHE A 209 21.11 -8.46 4.52
C PHE A 209 21.09 -7.11 5.25
N ALA A 210 21.26 -7.12 6.57
CA ALA A 210 21.28 -5.90 7.37
C ALA A 210 22.38 -4.93 6.93
N SER A 211 23.60 -5.45 6.66
CA SER A 211 24.70 -4.64 6.17
C SER A 211 24.41 -4.00 4.83
N ALA A 212 23.80 -4.76 3.90
CA ALA A 212 23.45 -4.27 2.57
C ALA A 212 22.32 -3.21 2.63
N VAL A 213 21.31 -3.40 3.49
CA VAL A 213 20.29 -2.37 3.73
C VAL A 213 20.89 -1.09 4.28
N ILE A 214 21.78 -1.20 5.26
CA ILE A 214 22.47 -0.04 5.85
C ILE A 214 23.34 0.68 4.80
N ASP A 215 24.08 -0.07 3.96
CA ASP A 215 24.91 0.48 2.89
C ASP A 215 24.06 1.26 1.87
N VAL A 216 22.94 0.71 1.43
CA VAL A 216 21.98 1.44 0.58
C VAL A 216 21.50 2.73 1.24
N CYS A 217 21.19 2.69 2.54
CA CYS A 217 20.76 3.87 3.28
C CYS A 217 21.86 4.95 3.41
N GLN A 218 23.11 4.52 3.55
CA GLN A 218 24.26 5.42 3.69
C GLN A 218 24.76 5.97 2.34
N ALA A 219 24.56 5.20 1.25
CA ALA A 219 24.99 5.55 -0.09
C ALA A 219 23.89 5.29 -1.13
N PRO A 220 22.71 5.94 -1.01
CA PRO A 220 21.53 5.62 -1.82
C PRO A 220 21.72 5.85 -3.32
N LEU A 221 22.70 6.64 -3.73
CA LEU A 221 23.00 6.94 -5.13
C LEU A 221 24.23 6.20 -5.65
N HIS A 222 24.63 5.10 -5.00
CA HIS A 222 25.78 4.32 -5.40
C HIS A 222 25.49 3.54 -6.70
N THR A 223 26.12 3.94 -7.81
CA THR A 223 25.87 3.38 -9.15
C THR A 223 26.90 2.37 -9.63
N ARG A 224 27.99 2.11 -8.85
CA ARG A 224 29.04 1.14 -9.21
C ARG A 224 29.36 0.24 -8.02
N ALA A 225 29.47 -1.07 -8.28
CA ALA A 225 30.08 -1.99 -7.33
C ALA A 225 31.46 -1.46 -6.91
N ALA A 226 31.74 -1.39 -5.62
CA ALA A 226 33.06 -1.05 -5.12
C ALA A 226 34.08 -2.00 -5.78
N ARG A 227 34.87 -1.50 -6.71
CA ARG A 227 36.10 -2.19 -7.11
C ARG A 227 36.97 -2.22 -5.88
N GLY A 228 37.43 -3.40 -5.51
CA GLY A 228 38.20 -3.65 -4.32
C GLY A 228 39.21 -2.54 -4.03
N ALA A 229 39.40 -2.24 -2.74
CA ALA A 229 40.31 -1.22 -2.25
C ALA A 229 41.74 -1.50 -2.76
N GLY A 230 42.05 -0.97 -3.92
CA GLY A 230 43.33 -1.00 -4.57
C GLY A 230 43.40 0.16 -5.57
N GLU A 231 44.17 1.15 -5.18
CA GLU A 231 44.69 2.21 -6.03
C GLU A 231 43.70 3.25 -6.60
N LEU A 232 43.31 4.22 -5.75
CA LEU A 232 43.09 5.58 -6.21
C LEU A 232 44.39 6.37 -5.96
N GLY A 233 45.20 6.53 -6.99
CA GLY A 233 46.32 7.42 -7.00
C GLY A 233 45.92 8.89 -6.75
N PRO A 234 46.84 9.78 -6.34
CA PRO A 234 46.56 11.13 -5.84
C PRO A 234 46.25 12.16 -6.94
N ALA A 235 45.57 11.79 -8.01
CA ALA A 235 45.33 12.65 -9.18
C ALA A 235 43.86 13.14 -9.33
N ALA A 236 43.05 13.12 -8.26
CA ALA A 236 41.67 13.62 -8.31
C ALA A 236 41.37 14.75 -7.30
N ARG A 237 42.41 15.51 -6.89
CA ARG A 237 42.26 16.69 -6.06
C ARG A 237 42.78 17.96 -6.74
N GLU A 238 42.43 18.16 -8.00
CA GLU A 238 42.60 19.49 -8.61
C GLU A 238 41.65 19.57 -9.81
N SER A 239 40.46 20.06 -9.58
CA SER A 239 39.69 20.93 -10.48
C SER A 239 38.38 21.36 -9.81
N ALA A 240 38.49 22.22 -8.80
CA ALA A 240 37.44 23.16 -8.52
C ALA A 240 37.46 24.22 -9.63
N GLY A 241 37.18 23.78 -10.85
CA GLY A 241 36.98 24.61 -12.02
C GLY A 241 35.51 24.73 -12.29
N ALA A 242 35.02 25.93 -12.60
CA ALA A 242 33.70 26.39 -12.94
C ALA A 242 32.67 25.28 -13.24
N ALA A 243 31.55 25.26 -12.50
CA ALA A 243 30.44 24.35 -12.74
C ALA A 243 30.03 24.40 -14.21
N PRO A 244 29.94 23.25 -14.93
CA PRO A 244 29.49 23.25 -16.30
C PRO A 244 28.07 23.82 -16.32
N ALA A 245 27.79 24.69 -17.28
CA ALA A 245 26.46 25.23 -17.55
C ALA A 245 25.56 24.07 -18.01
N GLY A 246 25.04 23.29 -17.05
CA GLY A 246 24.11 22.19 -17.33
C GLY A 246 22.78 22.71 -17.82
N LYS A 247 22.20 22.05 -18.83
CA LYS A 247 20.89 22.36 -19.40
C LYS A 247 19.74 22.22 -18.37
N PHE A 248 19.92 21.31 -17.41
CA PHE A 248 18.89 20.95 -16.42
C PHE A 248 19.30 21.43 -15.03
N GLN A 249 18.31 21.83 -14.23
CA GLN A 249 18.51 22.27 -12.84
C GLN A 249 17.50 21.57 -11.92
N ALA A 250 17.97 20.96 -10.83
CA ALA A 250 17.09 20.44 -9.80
C ALA A 250 16.46 21.60 -9.00
N LEU A 251 15.14 21.54 -8.83
CA LEU A 251 14.37 22.59 -8.15
C LEU A 251 14.76 22.71 -6.68
N ASP A 252 14.94 21.56 -6.00
CA ASP A 252 15.13 21.52 -4.55
C ASP A 252 16.56 21.88 -4.12
N THR A 253 17.56 21.51 -4.93
CA THR A 253 18.99 21.68 -4.59
C THR A 253 19.68 22.78 -5.38
N GLY A 254 19.09 23.21 -6.51
CA GLY A 254 19.74 24.12 -7.46
C GLY A 254 20.88 23.47 -8.26
N GLU A 255 21.14 22.16 -8.06
CA GLU A 255 22.19 21.42 -8.75
C GLU A 255 21.91 21.39 -10.26
N ARG A 256 22.99 21.53 -11.07
CA ARG A 256 22.89 21.57 -12.53
C ARG A 256 23.45 20.29 -13.15
N PHE A 257 22.75 19.79 -14.16
CA PHE A 257 23.09 18.57 -14.88
C PHE A 257 23.19 18.82 -16.39
N ALA A 258 24.25 18.29 -17.01
CA ALA A 258 24.38 18.29 -18.46
C ALA A 258 23.45 17.24 -19.11
N VAL A 259 23.21 16.13 -18.42
CA VAL A 259 22.31 15.04 -18.83
C VAL A 259 21.31 14.82 -17.70
N LYS A 260 20.04 14.64 -18.05
CA LYS A 260 18.98 14.38 -17.08
C LYS A 260 19.24 13.06 -16.35
N PRO A 261 19.37 13.05 -15.00
CA PRO A 261 19.49 11.82 -14.22
C PRO A 261 18.19 10.98 -14.27
N ASP A 262 18.31 9.65 -14.24
CA ASP A 262 17.17 8.73 -14.37
C ASP A 262 16.15 8.82 -13.23
N HIS A 263 16.59 9.20 -12.03
CA HIS A 263 15.73 9.37 -10.85
C HIS A 263 14.99 10.71 -10.81
N LEU A 264 15.36 11.65 -11.70
CA LEU A 264 14.69 12.96 -11.84
C LEU A 264 13.76 12.98 -13.04
N THR A 265 12.79 13.88 -13.00
CA THR A 265 11.85 14.13 -14.09
C THR A 265 11.56 15.61 -14.22
N HIS A 266 11.09 16.04 -15.40
CA HIS A 266 10.66 17.42 -15.63
C HIS A 266 9.42 17.75 -14.81
N LEU A 267 9.42 18.91 -14.17
CA LEU A 267 8.27 19.37 -13.41
C LEU A 267 7.29 20.16 -14.30
N ILE A 268 7.75 21.25 -14.90
CA ILE A 268 6.90 22.18 -15.67
C ILE A 268 7.51 22.43 -17.05
N ASP A 269 8.81 22.62 -17.10
CA ASP A 269 9.56 22.97 -18.31
C ASP A 269 10.67 21.95 -18.60
N ASP A 270 11.35 22.13 -19.74
CA ASP A 270 12.41 21.24 -20.20
C ASP A 270 13.74 21.38 -19.42
N ALA A 271 13.82 22.29 -18.45
CA ALA A 271 15.03 22.59 -17.70
C ALA A 271 14.90 22.25 -16.20
N THR A 272 13.70 22.42 -15.64
CA THR A 272 13.45 22.21 -14.20
C THR A 272 13.17 20.75 -13.89
N LEU A 273 14.03 20.17 -13.06
CA LEU A 273 13.93 18.76 -12.63
C LEU A 273 13.50 18.65 -11.17
N VAL A 274 12.72 17.61 -10.88
CA VAL A 274 12.35 17.20 -9.53
C VAL A 274 12.53 15.68 -9.38
N PRO A 275 12.66 15.15 -8.16
CA PRO A 275 12.58 13.69 -7.93
C PRO A 275 11.28 13.11 -8.48
N LYS A 276 11.33 11.89 -9.02
CA LYS A 276 10.11 11.16 -9.47
C LYS A 276 9.10 10.94 -8.33
N THR A 277 9.54 11.06 -7.07
CA THR A 277 8.73 11.01 -5.86
C THR A 277 8.15 12.35 -5.44
N HIS A 278 8.44 13.43 -6.18
CA HIS A 278 7.90 14.76 -5.87
C HIS A 278 6.37 14.73 -5.85
N PRO A 279 5.69 15.36 -4.86
CA PRO A 279 4.24 15.25 -4.68
C PRO A 279 3.41 15.54 -5.94
N ARG A 280 3.82 16.53 -6.75
CA ARG A 280 3.15 16.84 -8.03
C ARG A 280 3.30 15.73 -9.07
N ILE A 281 4.44 15.04 -9.10
CA ILE A 281 4.65 13.88 -10.00
C ILE A 281 3.80 12.70 -9.54
N VAL A 282 3.71 12.46 -8.22
CA VAL A 282 2.83 11.43 -7.65
C VAL A 282 1.36 11.74 -7.99
N ALA A 283 0.92 12.99 -7.85
CA ALA A 283 -0.44 13.40 -8.21
C ALA A 283 -0.73 13.18 -9.72
N ARG A 284 0.22 13.48 -10.62
CA ARG A 284 0.11 13.17 -12.07
C ARG A 284 -0.07 11.68 -12.30
N GLY A 285 0.73 10.83 -11.65
CA GLY A 285 0.61 9.38 -11.75
C GLY A 285 -0.77 8.86 -11.30
N LYS A 286 -1.34 9.45 -10.23
CA LYS A 286 -2.70 9.13 -9.79
C LYS A 286 -3.78 9.61 -10.77
N MET A 287 -3.58 10.75 -11.41
CA MET A 287 -4.49 11.24 -12.46
C MET A 287 -4.40 10.39 -13.73
N ASP A 288 -3.23 9.88 -14.11
CA ASP A 288 -3.07 8.96 -15.24
C ASP A 288 -3.76 7.61 -14.96
N LEU A 289 -3.64 7.10 -13.74
CA LEU A 289 -4.35 5.90 -13.32
C LEU A 289 -5.87 6.12 -13.34
N LEU A 290 -6.35 7.29 -12.92
CA LEU A 290 -7.76 7.64 -12.99
C LEU A 290 -8.27 7.67 -14.43
N GLN A 291 -7.53 8.29 -15.36
CA GLN A 291 -7.89 8.29 -16.78
C GLN A 291 -7.99 6.87 -17.34
N SER A 292 -7.04 6.00 -16.98
CA SER A 292 -7.06 4.59 -17.39
C SER A 292 -8.27 3.84 -16.84
N ALA A 293 -8.66 4.08 -15.58
CA ALA A 293 -9.83 3.46 -14.97
C ALA A 293 -11.15 3.96 -15.57
N ILE A 294 -11.24 5.25 -15.91
CA ILE A 294 -12.40 5.82 -16.61
C ILE A 294 -12.52 5.20 -18.01
N LEU A 295 -11.39 5.08 -18.73
CA LEU A 295 -11.36 4.48 -20.06
C LEU A 295 -11.78 3.00 -20.04
N ASP A 296 -11.34 2.23 -19.03
CA ASP A 296 -11.75 0.83 -18.84
C ASP A 296 -13.27 0.71 -18.56
N ALA A 297 -13.82 1.61 -17.74
CA ALA A 297 -15.27 1.69 -17.52
C ALA A 297 -16.02 2.07 -18.81
N GLN A 298 -15.48 3.01 -19.59
CA GLN A 298 -16.06 3.46 -20.87
C GLN A 298 -16.08 2.33 -21.92
N ALA A 299 -14.97 1.60 -22.05
CA ALA A 299 -14.91 0.44 -22.95
C ALA A 299 -15.90 -0.65 -22.53
N THR A 300 -16.10 -0.85 -21.23
CA THR A 300 -17.11 -1.81 -20.73
C THR A 300 -18.53 -1.33 -21.01
N ALA A 301 -18.79 -0.02 -20.85
CA ALA A 301 -20.10 0.57 -21.18
C ALA A 301 -20.43 0.45 -22.67
N ASP A 302 -19.41 0.55 -23.55
CA ASP A 302 -19.58 0.36 -24.99
C ASP A 302 -19.95 -1.11 -25.34
N VAL A 303 -19.25 -2.08 -24.74
CA VAL A 303 -19.55 -3.51 -24.89
C VAL A 303 -20.95 -3.86 -24.37
N GLU A 304 -21.42 -3.20 -23.32
CA GLU A 304 -22.76 -3.37 -22.75
C GLU A 304 -23.83 -2.55 -23.47
N GLU A 305 -23.48 -1.87 -24.56
CA GLU A 305 -24.37 -1.02 -25.38
C GLU A 305 -25.01 0.16 -24.60
N ALA A 306 -24.42 0.56 -23.47
CA ALA A 306 -24.89 1.68 -22.66
C ALA A 306 -24.40 3.03 -23.25
N ARG A 307 -24.82 3.37 -24.46
CA ARG A 307 -24.27 4.46 -25.29
C ARG A 307 -24.28 5.83 -24.62
N GLY A 308 -25.35 6.16 -23.88
CA GLY A 308 -25.41 7.42 -23.12
C GLY A 308 -24.33 7.53 -22.05
N LEU A 309 -24.04 6.40 -21.38
CA LEU A 309 -22.98 6.34 -20.37
C LEU A 309 -21.58 6.49 -20.97
N VAL A 310 -21.35 5.95 -22.18
CA VAL A 310 -20.09 6.12 -22.94
C VAL A 310 -19.79 7.60 -23.15
N GLY A 311 -20.80 8.40 -23.51
CA GLY A 311 -20.67 9.86 -23.69
C GLY A 311 -20.34 10.58 -22.38
N GLU A 312 -21.06 10.28 -21.30
CA GLU A 312 -20.84 10.90 -20.00
C GLU A 312 -19.47 10.51 -19.38
N LEU A 313 -18.99 9.28 -19.59
CA LEU A 313 -17.62 8.89 -19.22
C LEU A 313 -16.56 9.62 -20.06
N GLY A 314 -16.90 9.95 -21.33
CA GLY A 314 -16.07 10.82 -22.16
C GLY A 314 -15.87 12.22 -21.55
N GLU A 315 -16.94 12.84 -21.02
CA GLU A 315 -16.82 14.14 -20.31
C GLU A 315 -15.89 14.05 -19.10
N LEU A 316 -15.94 12.94 -18.32
CA LEU A 316 -15.05 12.75 -17.18
C LEU A 316 -13.60 12.60 -17.62
N LEU A 317 -13.37 11.88 -18.72
CA LEU A 317 -12.02 11.67 -19.27
C LEU A 317 -11.43 12.98 -19.78
N GLU A 318 -12.24 13.82 -20.42
CA GLU A 318 -11.83 15.16 -20.87
C GLU A 318 -11.49 16.06 -19.69
N LEU A 319 -12.30 16.06 -18.62
CA LEU A 319 -11.99 16.82 -17.41
C LEU A 319 -10.68 16.33 -16.76
N ALA A 320 -10.47 15.02 -16.64
CA ALA A 320 -9.25 14.47 -16.08
C ALA A 320 -8.00 14.89 -16.88
N ARG A 321 -8.09 14.91 -18.21
CA ARG A 321 -7.03 15.40 -19.10
C ARG A 321 -6.78 16.91 -18.94
N ALA A 322 -7.85 17.69 -18.84
CA ALA A 322 -7.77 19.13 -18.61
C ALA A 322 -7.10 19.47 -17.27
N MET A 323 -7.36 18.65 -16.23
CA MET A 323 -6.69 18.77 -14.92
C MET A 323 -5.18 18.58 -15.02
N VAL A 324 -4.71 17.56 -15.76
CA VAL A 324 -3.27 17.34 -15.99
C VAL A 324 -2.67 18.51 -16.75
N GLY A 325 -3.34 18.98 -17.79
CA GLY A 325 -2.90 20.17 -18.55
C GLY A 325 -2.82 21.44 -17.69
N ALA A 326 -3.81 21.67 -16.83
CA ALA A 326 -3.84 22.83 -15.92
C ALA A 326 -2.77 22.71 -14.81
N GLU A 327 -2.47 21.50 -14.35
CA GLU A 327 -1.41 21.24 -13.38
C GLU A 327 -0.04 21.53 -13.97
N VAL A 328 0.25 21.04 -15.19
CA VAL A 328 1.55 21.22 -15.86
C VAL A 328 1.76 22.68 -16.27
N THR A 329 0.73 23.33 -16.84
CA THR A 329 0.86 24.71 -17.36
C THR A 329 0.72 25.78 -16.28
N GLY A 330 0.25 25.43 -15.08
CA GLY A 330 -0.07 26.37 -14.03
C GLY A 330 -1.33 27.21 -14.30
N LYS A 331 -2.00 27.03 -15.44
CA LYS A 331 -3.23 27.78 -15.78
C LYS A 331 -4.37 27.36 -14.84
N PRO A 332 -5.23 28.30 -14.43
CA PRO A 332 -6.40 27.97 -13.64
C PRO A 332 -7.36 27.08 -14.44
N LEU A 333 -7.95 26.10 -13.75
CA LEU A 333 -9.01 25.27 -14.29
C LEU A 333 -10.37 25.90 -13.97
N PRO A 334 -11.24 26.12 -14.96
CA PRO A 334 -12.58 26.64 -14.68
C PRO A 334 -13.39 25.59 -13.85
N PRO A 335 -14.37 26.05 -13.06
CA PRO A 335 -15.25 25.13 -12.34
C PRO A 335 -15.88 24.11 -13.30
N PRO A 336 -15.84 22.81 -12.96
CA PRO A 336 -16.31 21.77 -13.87
C PRO A 336 -17.84 21.83 -14.03
N THR A 337 -18.28 21.68 -15.29
CA THR A 337 -19.66 21.39 -15.65
C THR A 337 -19.68 19.99 -16.25
N LEU A 338 -20.45 19.07 -15.67
CA LEU A 338 -20.54 17.68 -16.09
C LEU A 338 -22.00 17.30 -16.25
N PHE A 339 -22.33 16.62 -17.32
CA PHE A 339 -23.71 16.16 -17.62
C PHE A 339 -24.73 17.32 -17.64
N GLY A 340 -24.27 18.52 -18.04
CA GLY A 340 -25.06 19.75 -18.02
C GLY A 340 -25.27 20.36 -16.63
N MET A 341 -24.65 19.81 -15.57
CA MET A 341 -24.76 20.29 -14.19
C MET A 341 -23.50 21.05 -13.77
N ALA A 342 -23.68 22.20 -13.11
CA ALA A 342 -22.59 22.88 -12.42
C ALA A 342 -22.09 22.07 -11.21
N ALA A 343 -20.91 22.42 -10.70
CA ALA A 343 -20.26 21.66 -9.61
C ALA A 343 -21.13 21.46 -8.36
N ASP A 344 -21.92 22.46 -7.97
CA ASP A 344 -22.80 22.38 -6.79
C ASP A 344 -24.07 21.59 -7.08
N GLU A 345 -24.63 21.71 -8.29
CA GLU A 345 -25.76 20.89 -8.74
C GLU A 345 -25.41 19.42 -8.82
N LEU A 346 -24.20 19.10 -9.30
CA LEU A 346 -23.69 17.72 -9.33
C LEU A 346 -23.56 17.17 -7.92
N ARG A 347 -23.06 17.97 -6.98
CA ARG A 347 -22.98 17.57 -5.56
C ARG A 347 -24.36 17.30 -4.99
N ASP A 348 -25.32 18.21 -5.22
CA ASP A 348 -26.69 18.05 -4.77
C ASP A 348 -27.31 16.76 -5.35
N ALA A 349 -27.11 16.51 -6.63
CA ALA A 349 -27.61 15.29 -7.28
C ALA A 349 -27.09 13.99 -6.63
N THR A 350 -25.84 13.98 -6.10
CA THR A 350 -25.31 12.80 -5.42
C THR A 350 -25.90 12.57 -4.03
N HIS A 351 -26.45 13.57 -3.41
CA HIS A 351 -27.16 13.48 -2.11
C HIS A 351 -28.65 13.12 -2.27
N HIS A 352 -29.22 13.34 -3.45
CA HIS A 352 -30.64 13.16 -3.76
C HIS A 352 -30.86 12.11 -4.86
N THR A 353 -30.08 11.02 -4.85
CA THR A 353 -30.14 9.99 -5.91
C THR A 353 -31.45 9.24 -5.91
N TYR A 354 -32.11 9.12 -4.76
CA TYR A 354 -33.42 8.47 -4.68
C TYR A 354 -34.50 9.30 -5.37
N GLU A 355 -34.57 10.60 -5.07
CA GLU A 355 -35.57 11.51 -5.65
C GLU A 355 -35.36 11.70 -7.15
N ARG A 356 -34.11 11.72 -7.60
CA ARG A 356 -33.75 11.96 -9.01
C ARG A 356 -33.77 10.71 -9.87
N TYR A 357 -33.37 9.55 -9.32
CA TYR A 357 -33.11 8.33 -10.11
C TYR A 357 -33.78 7.09 -9.53
N GLY A 358 -34.52 7.20 -8.43
CA GLY A 358 -35.13 6.06 -7.76
C GLY A 358 -34.15 5.09 -7.09
N VAL A 359 -32.89 5.51 -6.93
CA VAL A 359 -31.81 4.68 -6.38
C VAL A 359 -31.38 5.24 -5.03
N PRO A 360 -31.64 4.49 -3.92
CA PRO A 360 -31.17 4.91 -2.60
C PRO A 360 -29.64 4.89 -2.53
N PHE A 361 -29.10 5.35 -1.41
CA PHE A 361 -27.64 5.28 -1.19
C PHE A 361 -27.11 3.89 -1.52
N MET A 362 -26.25 3.80 -2.54
CA MET A 362 -25.85 2.55 -3.15
C MET A 362 -24.50 2.07 -2.61
N TYR A 363 -24.48 0.83 -2.14
CA TYR A 363 -23.26 0.08 -1.92
C TYR A 363 -23.00 -0.81 -3.14
N PRO A 364 -21.81 -0.76 -3.77
CA PRO A 364 -21.47 -1.64 -4.88
C PRO A 364 -21.59 -3.12 -4.46
N ASP A 365 -22.22 -3.91 -5.36
CA ASP A 365 -22.43 -5.34 -5.15
C ASP A 365 -22.19 -6.08 -6.49
N VAL A 366 -21.64 -7.29 -6.44
CA VAL A 366 -21.32 -8.10 -7.63
C VAL A 366 -22.55 -8.33 -8.54
N ARG A 367 -23.75 -8.33 -7.97
CA ARG A 367 -25.02 -8.49 -8.71
C ARG A 367 -25.37 -7.31 -9.60
N GLN A 368 -24.72 -6.16 -9.39
CA GLN A 368 -24.89 -4.95 -10.20
C GLN A 368 -24.06 -5.00 -11.50
N GLY A 369 -23.22 -6.02 -11.65
CA GLY A 369 -22.46 -6.28 -12.87
C GLY A 369 -21.08 -5.64 -12.90
N PRO A 370 -20.29 -5.97 -13.95
CA PRO A 370 -18.89 -5.55 -14.06
C PRO A 370 -18.74 -4.05 -14.22
N LEU A 371 -19.66 -3.39 -14.91
CA LEU A 371 -19.59 -1.95 -15.15
C LEU A 371 -19.68 -1.15 -13.84
N VAL A 372 -20.61 -1.52 -12.92
CA VAL A 372 -20.71 -0.86 -11.60
C VAL A 372 -19.44 -1.09 -10.77
N ALA A 373 -18.84 -2.28 -10.84
CA ALA A 373 -17.57 -2.55 -10.18
C ALA A 373 -16.45 -1.65 -10.71
N LYS A 374 -16.37 -1.44 -12.03
CA LYS A 374 -15.38 -0.55 -12.66
C LYS A 374 -15.61 0.93 -12.34
N LEU A 375 -16.86 1.38 -12.36
CA LEU A 375 -17.23 2.74 -11.95
C LEU A 375 -16.85 2.99 -10.48
N ASN A 376 -17.07 2.01 -9.61
CA ASN A 376 -16.65 2.13 -8.21
C ASN A 376 -15.12 2.11 -8.03
N LEU A 377 -14.39 1.31 -8.81
CA LEU A 377 -12.93 1.33 -8.83
C LEU A 377 -12.41 2.71 -9.26
N ALA A 378 -12.91 3.24 -10.39
CA ALA A 378 -12.55 4.57 -10.87
C ALA A 378 -12.86 5.66 -9.82
N ARG A 379 -14.00 5.54 -9.11
CA ARG A 379 -14.36 6.44 -8.00
C ARG A 379 -13.34 6.37 -6.86
N GLY A 380 -12.88 5.17 -6.48
CA GLY A 380 -11.83 5.01 -5.45
C GLY A 380 -10.54 5.70 -5.87
N ILE A 381 -10.11 5.49 -7.12
CA ILE A 381 -8.91 6.12 -7.70
C ILE A 381 -9.06 7.65 -7.78
N ALA A 382 -10.26 8.17 -8.12
CA ALA A 382 -10.52 9.61 -8.11
C ALA A 382 -10.32 10.25 -6.73
N ARG A 383 -10.70 9.54 -5.66
CA ARG A 383 -10.46 9.99 -4.28
C ARG A 383 -8.98 9.96 -3.90
N GLU A 384 -8.23 8.96 -4.35
CA GLU A 384 -6.78 8.93 -4.17
C GLU A 384 -6.08 10.06 -4.93
N ALA A 385 -6.54 10.38 -6.15
CA ALA A 385 -6.03 11.50 -6.92
C ALA A 385 -6.33 12.85 -6.23
N GLU A 386 -7.52 13.00 -5.64
CA GLU A 386 -7.87 14.18 -4.82
C GLU A 386 -6.92 14.35 -3.63
N VAL A 387 -6.66 13.29 -2.87
CA VAL A 387 -5.72 13.32 -1.75
C VAL A 387 -4.30 13.67 -2.20
N ALA A 388 -3.84 13.08 -3.31
CA ALA A 388 -2.52 13.37 -3.86
C ALA A 388 -2.40 14.84 -4.32
N LEU A 389 -3.45 15.42 -4.90
CA LEU A 389 -3.49 16.85 -5.27
C LEU A 389 -3.48 17.74 -4.02
N LEU A 390 -4.22 17.40 -2.98
CA LEU A 390 -4.18 18.13 -1.71
C LEU A 390 -2.77 18.12 -1.09
N GLN A 391 -2.06 17.01 -1.16
CA GLN A 391 -0.67 16.90 -0.72
C GLN A 391 0.29 17.70 -1.61
N ALA A 392 0.11 17.63 -2.93
CA ALA A 392 0.97 18.30 -3.91
C ALA A 392 0.85 19.83 -3.85
N PHE A 393 -0.28 20.34 -3.43
CA PHE A 393 -0.62 21.75 -3.37
C PHE A 393 -0.97 22.23 -1.95
N ALA A 394 -0.46 21.50 -0.93
CA ALA A 394 -0.54 21.94 0.46
C ALA A 394 0.19 23.29 0.61
N PRO A 395 -0.37 24.27 1.33
CA PRO A 395 0.32 25.52 1.58
C PRO A 395 1.52 25.31 2.51
N GLU A 396 2.59 26.05 2.28
CA GLU A 396 3.80 26.00 3.12
C GLU A 396 3.55 26.49 4.55
N THR A 397 2.53 27.31 4.74
CA THR A 397 2.14 27.88 6.05
C THR A 397 0.64 27.74 6.26
N GLY A 398 0.19 27.66 7.52
CA GLY A 398 -1.25 27.69 7.85
C GLY A 398 -1.82 26.39 8.45
N GLY A 399 -1.02 25.34 8.62
CA GLY A 399 -1.43 24.11 9.26
C GLY A 399 -2.35 23.21 8.39
N PRO A 400 -2.82 22.06 8.91
CA PRO A 400 -3.51 21.03 8.13
C PRO A 400 -4.91 21.41 7.63
N THR A 401 -5.47 22.53 8.11
CA THR A 401 -6.79 23.04 7.68
C THR A 401 -6.70 24.19 6.67
N ALA A 402 -5.49 24.60 6.28
CA ALA A 402 -5.31 25.66 5.31
C ALA A 402 -5.73 25.22 3.90
N ALA A 403 -6.29 26.16 3.13
CA ALA A 403 -6.73 25.89 1.77
C ALA A 403 -5.54 25.54 0.86
N PRO A 404 -5.68 24.57 -0.06
CA PRO A 404 -4.63 24.23 -1.01
C PRO A 404 -4.34 25.40 -1.95
N THR A 405 -3.11 25.49 -2.46
CA THR A 405 -2.70 26.54 -3.42
C THR A 405 -3.37 26.39 -4.80
N ARG A 406 -3.93 25.18 -5.10
CA ARG A 406 -4.71 24.89 -6.31
C ARG A 406 -6.09 24.30 -5.95
N PRO A 407 -6.99 25.13 -5.36
CA PRO A 407 -8.32 24.66 -4.97
C PRO A 407 -9.18 24.24 -6.18
N ASP A 408 -8.91 24.78 -7.35
CA ASP A 408 -9.55 24.43 -8.62
C ASP A 408 -9.34 22.95 -8.99
N LEU A 409 -8.11 22.47 -8.93
CA LEU A 409 -7.79 21.06 -9.21
C LEU A 409 -8.40 20.12 -8.17
N CYS A 410 -8.33 20.49 -6.90
CA CYS A 410 -8.92 19.69 -5.81
C CYS A 410 -10.44 19.61 -5.94
N LEU A 411 -11.12 20.72 -6.31
CA LEU A 411 -12.55 20.73 -6.58
C LEU A 411 -12.90 19.81 -7.75
N ALA A 412 -12.15 19.88 -8.85
CA ALA A 412 -12.38 19.03 -10.02
C ALA A 412 -12.24 17.54 -9.68
N ALA A 413 -11.20 17.14 -8.95
CA ALA A 413 -11.01 15.76 -8.51
C ALA A 413 -12.16 15.27 -7.61
N ASN A 414 -12.62 16.09 -6.67
CA ASN A 414 -13.77 15.79 -5.84
C ASN A 414 -15.04 15.60 -6.68
N ARG A 415 -15.26 16.44 -7.69
CA ARG A 415 -16.43 16.32 -8.58
C ARG A 415 -16.35 15.09 -9.48
N LEU A 416 -15.16 14.67 -9.94
CA LEU A 416 -14.99 13.39 -10.66
C LEU A 416 -15.43 12.19 -9.81
N SER A 417 -15.03 12.16 -8.53
CA SER A 417 -15.49 11.13 -7.60
C SER A 417 -17.01 11.12 -7.43
N SER A 418 -17.62 12.31 -7.30
CA SER A 418 -19.07 12.47 -7.19
C SER A 418 -19.79 12.03 -8.48
N ALA A 419 -19.27 12.44 -9.64
CA ALA A 419 -19.82 12.09 -10.94
C ALA A 419 -19.81 10.58 -11.18
N LEU A 420 -18.70 9.89 -10.90
CA LEU A 420 -18.60 8.44 -11.04
C LEU A 420 -19.62 7.68 -10.18
N TYR A 421 -19.88 8.17 -8.98
CA TYR A 421 -20.96 7.62 -8.13
C TYR A 421 -22.33 7.85 -8.76
N LEU A 422 -22.57 9.05 -9.29
CA LEU A 422 -23.83 9.40 -9.93
C LEU A 422 -24.10 8.53 -11.16
N LEU A 423 -23.06 8.30 -12.01
CA LEU A 423 -23.17 7.43 -13.17
C LEU A 423 -23.52 5.99 -12.77
N ALA A 424 -22.93 5.47 -11.69
CA ALA A 424 -23.28 4.16 -11.18
C ALA A 424 -24.76 4.11 -10.71
N CYS A 425 -25.24 5.14 -10.03
CA CYS A 425 -26.65 5.24 -9.64
C CYS A 425 -27.58 5.33 -10.86
N LYS A 426 -27.26 6.17 -11.85
CA LYS A 426 -28.02 6.28 -13.10
C LYS A 426 -28.08 4.93 -13.87
N TYR A 427 -26.95 4.21 -13.92
CA TYR A 427 -26.87 2.91 -14.56
C TYR A 427 -27.75 1.87 -13.84
N VAL A 428 -27.65 1.76 -12.52
CA VAL A 428 -28.48 0.85 -11.71
C VAL A 428 -29.96 1.24 -11.77
N GLY A 429 -30.26 2.53 -11.87
CA GLY A 429 -31.62 3.06 -12.06
C GLY A 429 -32.24 2.79 -13.44
N GLY A 430 -31.45 2.25 -14.38
CA GLY A 430 -31.93 1.89 -15.71
C GLY A 430 -32.12 3.08 -16.66
N LEU A 431 -31.35 4.15 -16.49
CA LEU A 431 -31.45 5.37 -17.30
C LEU A 431 -30.68 5.31 -18.63
N TYR A 432 -29.97 4.23 -18.91
CA TYR A 432 -29.24 4.05 -20.16
C TYR A 432 -29.80 2.89 -20.99
N ASP A 433 -29.83 3.04 -22.31
CA ASP A 433 -30.17 1.96 -23.23
C ASP A 433 -29.16 0.80 -23.10
N GLY A 434 -29.60 -0.44 -23.34
CA GLY A 434 -28.75 -1.63 -23.21
C GLY A 434 -28.58 -2.14 -21.78
N ASN A 435 -29.06 -1.41 -20.79
CA ASN A 435 -28.89 -1.73 -19.37
C ASN A 435 -29.62 -3.05 -18.98
N ARG A 436 -28.84 -4.06 -18.57
CA ARG A 436 -29.36 -5.27 -17.94
C ARG A 436 -29.58 -4.99 -16.47
N ARG A 437 -30.83 -4.72 -16.07
CA ARG A 437 -31.17 -4.53 -14.65
C ARG A 437 -30.63 -5.68 -13.80
N PRO A 438 -30.00 -5.41 -12.64
CA PRO A 438 -29.60 -6.46 -11.71
C PRO A 438 -30.82 -7.31 -11.34
N LYS A 439 -30.70 -8.64 -11.41
CA LYS A 439 -31.74 -9.54 -10.95
C LYS A 439 -31.77 -9.61 -9.45
N GLY A 440 -32.68 -8.90 -8.78
CA GLY A 440 -32.96 -8.99 -7.36
C GLY A 440 -32.76 -7.68 -6.59
N PRO A 441 -33.21 -7.62 -5.33
CA PRO A 441 -33.12 -6.40 -4.51
C PRO A 441 -31.66 -6.08 -4.18
N VAL A 442 -31.27 -4.83 -4.36
CA VAL A 442 -29.98 -4.30 -3.93
C VAL A 442 -29.90 -4.39 -2.40
N ARG A 443 -28.86 -5.00 -1.86
CA ARG A 443 -28.68 -5.16 -0.40
C ARG A 443 -28.64 -3.77 0.24
N GLY A 444 -29.51 -3.53 1.22
CA GLY A 444 -29.67 -2.22 1.90
C GLY A 444 -30.86 -1.40 1.39
N TRP A 445 -31.47 -1.79 0.27
CA TRP A 445 -32.69 -1.12 -0.19
C TRP A 445 -33.87 -1.47 0.70
N ARG A 446 -34.41 -0.46 1.41
CA ARG A 446 -35.75 -0.50 1.99
C ARG A 446 -36.60 0.52 1.22
N PRO A 447 -37.79 0.15 0.70
CA PRO A 447 -38.68 1.14 0.13
C PRO A 447 -39.02 2.17 1.22
N PRO A 448 -39.27 3.45 0.85
CA PRO A 448 -39.72 4.44 1.81
C PRO A 448 -41.01 3.94 2.49
N PRO A 449 -41.25 4.29 3.76
CA PRO A 449 -42.54 4.03 4.38
C PRO A 449 -43.62 4.73 3.56
N ARG A 450 -44.70 3.99 3.28
CA ARG A 450 -45.87 4.53 2.56
C ARG A 450 -46.54 5.61 3.37
#